data_572759628f21d4b25e1e4fb8b187760b
#
_entry.id   572759628f21d4b25e1e4fb8b187760b
#
_cell.length_a   1.000
_cell.length_b   1.000
_cell.length_c   1.000
_cell.angle_alpha   90.00
_cell.angle_beta   90.00
_cell.angle_gamma   90.00
#
_symmetry.space_group_name_H-M   'P 1'
#
loop_
_entity.id
_entity.type
_entity.pdbx_description
1 polymer ?
#
loop_
_entity_poly.entity_id
_entity_poly.type
_entity_poly.pdbx_seq_one_letter_code
_entity_poly.pdbx_strand_id
1 'polypeptide(L)'
;DRLDLAENTIVVLWGDHGFHLGDLGIWTKHTNYEQANRIPIMFSGPGIRADSRTRQLAESVDIYPTLCALAGLPKPKVPQRLDGVSLMTVLSDPDQRVRGHAYHAYPKRKLGRAIRTERYRLVEWAKHNGTGGGIDYELYDYQNDPLEKENLADKRPEVLSELKAILASYPAPVTRSKKKKK
;
A
#
# COMPACT_ATOMS: atom_id res chain seq x y z
N ASP A 1 22.06 -18.62 14.81
CA ASP A 1 22.36 -20.01 15.24
C ASP A 1 23.55 -20.10 16.20
N ARG A 2 24.71 -19.43 15.93
CA ARG A 2 25.91 -19.54 16.81
C ARG A 2 25.67 -19.09 18.26
N LEU A 3 24.66 -18.29 18.53
CA LEU A 3 24.31 -17.74 19.86
C LEU A 3 22.99 -18.27 20.40
N ASP A 4 22.38 -19.26 19.74
CA ASP A 4 21.07 -19.85 20.07
C ASP A 4 19.93 -18.81 20.26
N LEU A 5 19.98 -17.71 19.50
CA LEU A 5 18.99 -16.65 19.57
C LEU A 5 17.84 -16.79 18.57
N ALA A 6 17.94 -17.73 17.62
CA ALA A 6 16.95 -17.89 16.53
C ALA A 6 15.54 -18.13 17.04
N GLU A 7 15.41 -18.99 18.08
CA GLU A 7 14.13 -19.38 18.68
C GLU A 7 13.43 -18.22 19.44
N ASN A 8 14.14 -17.13 19.69
CA ASN A 8 13.63 -15.97 20.43
C ASN A 8 13.85 -14.64 19.68
N THR A 9 13.99 -14.71 18.36
CA THR A 9 14.23 -13.52 17.54
C THR A 9 13.24 -13.45 16.40
N ILE A 10 12.58 -12.31 16.27
CA ILE A 10 11.73 -11.98 15.11
C ILE A 10 12.58 -11.18 14.12
N VAL A 11 12.63 -11.65 12.88
CA VAL A 11 13.33 -10.99 11.78
C VAL A 11 12.29 -10.48 10.78
N VAL A 12 12.40 -9.22 10.39
CA VAL A 12 11.57 -8.62 9.34
C VAL A 12 12.48 -8.05 8.27
N LEU A 13 12.20 -8.43 7.03
CA LEU A 13 12.81 -7.83 5.84
C LEU A 13 11.71 -7.22 4.99
N TRP A 14 11.84 -5.93 4.65
CA TRP A 14 10.93 -5.28 3.71
C TRP A 14 11.67 -4.25 2.85
N GLY A 15 11.10 -3.94 1.67
CA GLY A 15 11.53 -2.80 0.86
C GLY A 15 10.74 -1.55 1.25
N ASP A 16 11.36 -0.37 1.19
CA ASP A 16 10.67 0.91 1.36
C ASP A 16 9.87 1.30 0.11
N HIS A 17 10.34 0.89 -1.07
CA HIS A 17 9.69 1.04 -2.38
C HIS A 17 10.25 0.01 -3.38
N GLY A 18 9.56 -0.17 -4.49
CA GLY A 18 10.08 -0.84 -5.68
C GLY A 18 10.84 0.12 -6.60
N PHE A 19 11.11 -0.29 -7.83
CA PHE A 19 11.85 0.52 -8.80
C PHE A 19 11.54 0.10 -10.23
N HIS A 20 11.35 1.06 -11.14
CA HIS A 20 11.26 0.84 -12.57
C HIS A 20 12.67 0.67 -13.16
N LEU A 21 12.85 -0.36 -13.97
CA LEU A 21 14.12 -0.68 -14.64
C LEU A 21 13.96 -0.67 -16.17
N GLY A 22 13.22 0.31 -16.69
CA GLY A 22 12.96 0.50 -18.12
C GLY A 22 11.54 0.12 -18.55
N ASP A 23 10.77 -0.54 -17.69
CA ASP A 23 9.35 -0.81 -17.94
C ASP A 23 8.58 0.52 -18.10
N LEU A 24 7.63 0.57 -19.03
CA LEU A 24 6.92 1.78 -19.43
C LEU A 24 7.84 2.95 -19.83
N GLY A 25 9.11 2.68 -20.18
CA GLY A 25 10.13 3.70 -20.45
C GLY A 25 10.61 4.49 -19.25
N ILE A 26 10.37 3.99 -18.03
CA ILE A 26 10.63 4.68 -16.76
C ILE A 26 11.85 4.05 -16.06
N TRP A 27 12.73 4.89 -15.50
CA TRP A 27 13.89 4.51 -14.69
C TRP A 27 13.86 5.26 -13.35
N THR A 28 12.86 4.97 -12.50
CA THR A 28 12.66 5.65 -11.23
C THR A 28 11.66 4.89 -10.35
N LYS A 29 11.41 5.39 -9.14
CA LYS A 29 10.40 4.93 -8.18
C LYS A 29 9.20 5.88 -8.04
N HIS A 30 9.26 7.01 -8.70
CA HIS A 30 8.33 8.12 -8.46
C HIS A 30 7.04 7.99 -9.28
N THR A 31 6.30 6.91 -9.04
CA THR A 31 5.04 6.59 -9.72
C THR A 31 4.04 5.92 -8.77
N ASN A 32 2.80 5.74 -9.24
CA ASN A 32 1.79 4.91 -8.57
C ASN A 32 1.70 3.48 -9.15
N TYR A 33 2.57 3.12 -10.09
CA TYR A 33 2.58 1.77 -10.69
C TYR A 33 3.06 0.69 -9.73
N GLU A 34 2.68 -0.56 -10.04
CA GLU A 34 3.02 -1.75 -9.23
C GLU A 34 4.53 -1.89 -9.01
N GLN A 35 5.34 -1.62 -10.03
CA GLN A 35 6.81 -1.71 -9.97
C GLN A 35 7.42 -0.82 -8.89
N ALA A 36 6.80 0.32 -8.61
CA ALA A 36 7.26 1.24 -7.56
C ALA A 36 6.64 0.95 -6.19
N ASN A 37 5.46 0.32 -6.14
CA ASN A 37 4.67 0.20 -4.92
C ASN A 37 4.58 -1.22 -4.37
N ARG A 38 4.82 -2.25 -5.20
CA ARG A 38 4.91 -3.62 -4.72
C ARG A 38 6.29 -3.87 -4.11
N ILE A 39 6.31 -4.05 -2.81
CA ILE A 39 7.53 -4.30 -2.03
C ILE A 39 7.53 -5.72 -1.46
N PRO A 40 8.70 -6.34 -1.27
CA PRO A 40 8.79 -7.54 -0.46
C PRO A 40 8.50 -7.19 1.01
N ILE A 41 7.73 -8.04 1.69
CA ILE A 41 7.54 -8.01 3.13
C ILE A 41 7.68 -9.47 3.61
N MET A 42 8.69 -9.76 4.40
CA MET A 42 8.99 -11.10 4.90
C MET A 42 9.17 -11.07 6.41
N PHE A 43 8.63 -12.07 7.08
CA PHE A 43 8.77 -12.28 8.51
C PHE A 43 9.33 -13.68 8.78
N SER A 44 10.18 -13.80 9.78
CA SER A 44 10.69 -15.05 10.29
C SER A 44 10.82 -14.99 11.81
N GLY A 45 10.55 -16.08 12.50
CA GLY A 45 10.66 -16.18 13.95
C GLY A 45 9.54 -16.98 14.60
N PRO A 46 9.50 -17.01 15.94
CA PRO A 46 8.50 -17.77 16.69
C PRO A 46 7.08 -17.30 16.37
N GLY A 47 6.16 -18.29 16.29
CA GLY A 47 4.75 -18.03 15.99
C GLY A 47 4.43 -17.75 14.53
N ILE A 48 5.42 -17.80 13.64
CA ILE A 48 5.26 -17.59 12.19
C ILE A 48 5.35 -18.93 11.47
N ARG A 49 4.39 -19.18 10.57
CA ARG A 49 4.39 -20.39 9.76
C ARG A 49 5.57 -20.40 8.80
N ALA A 50 6.46 -21.38 8.94
CA ALA A 50 7.62 -21.54 8.07
C ALA A 50 7.21 -21.86 6.61
N ASP A 51 8.07 -21.52 5.66
CA ASP A 51 7.96 -21.83 4.22
C ASP A 51 6.59 -21.48 3.61
N SER A 52 5.95 -20.44 4.13
CA SER A 52 4.65 -19.98 3.66
C SER A 52 4.74 -18.71 2.80
N ARG A 53 3.82 -18.61 1.87
CA ARG A 53 3.64 -17.42 1.02
C ARG A 53 2.18 -17.09 0.92
N THR A 54 1.87 -15.81 0.83
CA THR A 54 0.50 -15.33 0.64
C THR A 54 0.43 -14.30 -0.49
N ARG A 55 -0.75 -14.15 -1.09
CA ARG A 55 -1.11 -13.08 -2.02
C ARG A 55 -1.99 -12.02 -1.37
N GLN A 56 -2.21 -12.13 -0.07
CA GLN A 56 -3.02 -11.15 0.66
C GLN A 56 -2.38 -9.77 0.61
N LEU A 57 -3.22 -8.75 0.52
CA LEU A 57 -2.76 -7.37 0.49
C LEU A 57 -2.26 -6.95 1.88
N ALA A 58 -1.12 -6.29 1.89
CA ALA A 58 -0.50 -5.71 3.08
C ALA A 58 0.06 -4.33 2.74
N GLU A 59 0.25 -3.51 3.76
CA GLU A 59 0.88 -2.20 3.65
C GLU A 59 2.08 -2.11 4.60
N SER A 60 3.06 -1.27 4.31
CA SER A 60 4.23 -1.07 5.19
C SER A 60 3.86 -0.60 6.59
N VAL A 61 2.75 0.13 6.75
CA VAL A 61 2.22 0.55 8.05
C VAL A 61 1.72 -0.61 8.92
N ASP A 62 1.51 -1.80 8.33
CA ASP A 62 1.09 -3.02 9.05
C ASP A 62 2.25 -3.65 9.82
N ILE A 63 3.50 -3.35 9.48
CA ILE A 63 4.71 -3.94 10.09
C ILE A 63 4.74 -3.64 11.59
N TYR A 64 4.53 -2.40 11.98
CA TYR A 64 4.61 -1.99 13.38
C TYR A 64 3.60 -2.71 14.30
N PRO A 65 2.28 -2.69 14.02
CA PRO A 65 1.33 -3.44 14.82
C PRO A 65 1.54 -4.95 14.78
N THR A 66 2.09 -5.49 13.69
CA THR A 66 2.45 -6.91 13.58
C THR A 66 3.60 -7.25 14.52
N LEU A 67 4.65 -6.44 14.55
CA LEU A 67 5.78 -6.63 15.47
C LEU A 67 5.34 -6.55 16.93
N CYS A 68 4.48 -5.60 17.28
CA CYS A 68 3.93 -5.52 18.64
C CYS A 68 3.18 -6.81 19.01
N ALA A 69 2.34 -7.31 18.11
CA ALA A 69 1.57 -8.52 18.36
C ALA A 69 2.46 -9.78 18.47
N LEU A 70 3.46 -9.93 17.57
CA LEU A 70 4.42 -11.04 17.62
C LEU A 70 5.28 -11.02 18.89
N ALA A 71 5.61 -9.83 19.39
CA ALA A 71 6.37 -9.68 20.64
C ALA A 71 5.48 -9.77 21.91
N GLY A 72 4.21 -10.10 21.80
CA GLY A 72 3.27 -10.18 22.93
C GLY A 72 3.01 -8.84 23.61
N LEU A 73 3.29 -7.73 22.93
CA LEU A 73 3.06 -6.38 23.45
C LEU A 73 1.59 -5.95 23.27
N PRO A 74 1.05 -5.17 24.21
CA PRO A 74 -0.29 -4.62 24.05
C PRO A 74 -0.36 -3.68 22.84
N LYS A 75 -1.57 -3.49 22.30
CA LYS A 75 -1.78 -2.52 21.22
C LYS A 75 -1.25 -1.15 21.64
N PRO A 76 -0.37 -0.53 20.84
CA PRO A 76 0.25 0.75 21.20
C PRO A 76 -0.79 1.84 21.44
N LYS A 77 -0.67 2.53 22.58
CA LYS A 77 -1.44 3.73 22.90
C LYS A 77 -0.60 4.95 22.52
N VAL A 78 -0.87 5.52 21.38
CA VAL A 78 -0.12 6.66 20.84
C VAL A 78 -1.08 7.82 20.51
N PRO A 79 -0.62 9.09 20.57
CA PRO A 79 -1.46 10.23 20.21
C PRO A 79 -1.88 10.23 18.72
N GLN A 80 -1.08 9.63 17.86
CA GLN A 80 -1.37 9.50 16.45
C GLN A 80 -2.23 8.26 16.19
N ARG A 81 -3.17 8.39 15.25
CA ARG A 81 -3.90 7.24 14.74
C ARG A 81 -2.93 6.27 14.07
N LEU A 82 -3.01 5.00 14.42
CA LEU A 82 -2.33 3.91 13.72
C LEU A 82 -3.28 3.36 12.65
N ASP A 83 -2.90 3.52 11.39
CA ASP A 83 -3.67 3.06 10.24
C ASP A 83 -3.37 1.60 9.85
N GLY A 84 -2.24 1.06 10.33
CA GLY A 84 -1.85 -0.34 10.10
C GLY A 84 -2.67 -1.33 10.91
N VAL A 85 -2.81 -2.54 10.37
CA VAL A 85 -3.42 -3.70 11.01
C VAL A 85 -2.37 -4.79 11.21
N SER A 86 -2.52 -5.61 12.27
CA SER A 86 -1.60 -6.73 12.49
C SER A 86 -1.80 -7.82 11.43
N LEU A 87 -0.69 -8.30 10.86
CA LEU A 87 -0.65 -9.41 9.91
C LEU A 87 -0.54 -10.78 10.59
N MET A 88 -0.60 -10.86 11.92
CA MET A 88 -0.45 -12.13 12.66
C MET A 88 -1.34 -13.25 12.12
N THR A 89 -2.60 -12.93 11.81
CA THR A 89 -3.55 -13.91 11.26
C THR A 89 -3.05 -14.50 9.93
N VAL A 90 -2.51 -13.64 9.06
CA VAL A 90 -1.95 -14.06 7.76
C VAL A 90 -0.62 -14.82 7.95
N LEU A 91 0.20 -14.46 8.93
CA LEU A 91 1.47 -15.12 9.22
C LEU A 91 1.28 -16.52 9.80
N SER A 92 0.17 -16.78 10.50
CA SER A 92 -0.19 -18.11 11.01
C SER A 92 -0.96 -18.94 9.97
N ASP A 93 -1.80 -18.31 9.17
CA ASP A 93 -2.59 -18.93 8.11
C ASP A 93 -2.61 -18.02 6.85
N PRO A 94 -1.79 -18.36 5.83
CA PRO A 94 -1.61 -17.52 4.63
C PRO A 94 -2.88 -17.30 3.79
N ASP A 95 -3.92 -18.10 4.00
CA ASP A 95 -5.20 -17.98 3.29
C ASP A 95 -6.15 -16.98 3.96
N GLN A 96 -5.84 -16.55 5.19
CA GLN A 96 -6.59 -15.54 5.91
C GLN A 96 -6.41 -14.15 5.30
N ARG A 97 -7.43 -13.31 5.46
CA ARG A 97 -7.46 -11.95 4.91
C ARG A 97 -7.59 -10.92 6.01
N VAL A 98 -6.75 -9.90 5.99
CA VAL A 98 -6.80 -8.79 6.95
C VAL A 98 -7.35 -7.49 6.35
N ARG A 99 -7.29 -7.35 5.01
CA ARG A 99 -7.80 -6.17 4.29
C ARG A 99 -8.32 -6.52 2.89
N GLY A 100 -9.27 -5.75 2.38
CA GLY A 100 -9.81 -5.90 1.04
C GLY A 100 -9.06 -5.11 -0.04
N HIS A 101 -8.26 -4.14 0.39
CA HIS A 101 -7.49 -3.27 -0.50
C HIS A 101 -6.29 -2.68 0.26
N ALA A 102 -5.29 -2.24 -0.49
CA ALA A 102 -4.20 -1.40 0.00
C ALA A 102 -4.40 0.03 -0.52
N TYR A 103 -4.02 1.00 0.30
CA TYR A 103 -4.04 2.42 -0.03
C TYR A 103 -2.63 2.98 -0.07
N HIS A 104 -2.32 3.77 -1.09
CA HIS A 104 -1.10 4.57 -1.09
C HIS A 104 -1.33 5.93 -1.76
N ALA A 105 -0.41 6.86 -1.54
CA ALA A 105 -0.44 8.17 -2.15
C ALA A 105 0.96 8.61 -2.56
N TYR A 106 1.05 9.17 -3.77
CA TYR A 106 2.28 9.75 -4.29
C TYR A 106 2.08 11.24 -4.63
N PRO A 107 2.74 12.15 -3.90
CA PRO A 107 2.65 13.59 -4.16
C PRO A 107 3.69 14.02 -5.19
N LYS A 108 3.23 14.51 -6.34
CA LYS A 108 4.06 15.19 -7.35
C LYS A 108 3.47 16.59 -7.64
N ARG A 109 3.32 16.99 -8.89
CA ARG A 109 2.57 18.20 -9.28
C ARG A 109 1.06 18.06 -8.98
N LYS A 110 0.55 16.86 -9.09
CA LYS A 110 -0.74 16.39 -8.58
C LYS A 110 -0.50 15.40 -7.44
N LEU A 111 -1.46 15.24 -6.55
CA LEU A 111 -1.47 14.12 -5.61
C LEU A 111 -2.16 12.95 -6.28
N GLY A 112 -1.45 11.85 -6.46
CA GLY A 112 -2.01 10.58 -6.85
C GLY A 112 -2.39 9.76 -5.61
N ARG A 113 -3.70 9.58 -5.35
CA ARG A 113 -4.20 8.64 -4.33
C ARG A 113 -4.63 7.37 -5.02
N ALA A 114 -4.23 6.23 -4.49
CA ALA A 114 -4.50 4.95 -5.14
C ALA A 114 -5.13 3.92 -4.20
N ILE A 115 -6.04 3.14 -4.75
CA ILE A 115 -6.59 1.92 -4.16
C ILE A 115 -6.11 0.73 -4.99
N ARG A 116 -5.50 -0.25 -4.34
CA ARG A 116 -5.08 -1.53 -4.91
C ARG A 116 -5.93 -2.64 -4.30
N THR A 117 -6.82 -3.22 -5.08
CA THR A 117 -7.55 -4.45 -4.71
C THR A 117 -6.78 -5.67 -5.25
N GLU A 118 -7.25 -6.87 -5.01
CA GLU A 118 -6.63 -8.08 -5.57
C GLU A 118 -6.53 -8.04 -7.11
N ARG A 119 -7.55 -7.46 -7.78
CA ARG A 119 -7.63 -7.42 -9.24
C ARG A 119 -7.32 -6.06 -9.83
N TYR A 120 -7.78 -4.97 -9.21
CA TYR A 120 -7.73 -3.65 -9.83
C TYR A 120 -6.85 -2.67 -9.08
N ARG A 121 -6.34 -1.68 -9.80
CA ARG A 121 -5.79 -0.46 -9.24
C ARG A 121 -6.55 0.74 -9.79
N LEU A 122 -7.05 1.58 -8.91
CA LEU A 122 -7.50 2.93 -9.20
C LEU A 122 -6.43 3.92 -8.77
N VAL A 123 -6.12 4.93 -9.59
CA VAL A 123 -5.38 6.14 -9.19
C VAL A 123 -6.24 7.35 -9.48
N GLU A 124 -6.42 8.20 -8.48
CA GLU A 124 -7.03 9.52 -8.60
C GLU A 124 -5.93 10.58 -8.57
N TRP A 125 -5.79 11.36 -9.62
CA TRP A 125 -4.86 12.47 -9.72
C TRP A 125 -5.57 13.80 -9.49
N ALA A 126 -5.39 14.39 -8.33
CA ALA A 126 -5.96 15.67 -7.95
C ALA A 126 -4.88 16.74 -7.75
N LYS A 127 -5.18 18.00 -8.05
CA LYS A 127 -4.25 19.08 -7.73
C LYS A 127 -4.13 19.29 -6.23
N HIS A 128 -2.89 19.42 -5.74
CA HIS A 128 -2.57 19.64 -4.33
C HIS A 128 -3.20 20.92 -3.72
N ASN A 129 -3.47 21.92 -4.54
CA ASN A 129 -3.73 23.27 -4.04
C ASN A 129 -5.19 23.72 -4.21
N GLY A 130 -6.11 22.83 -4.54
CA GLY A 130 -7.54 23.19 -4.70
C GLY A 130 -7.82 24.27 -5.78
N THR A 131 -6.79 24.79 -6.43
CA THR A 131 -6.89 25.84 -7.42
C THR A 131 -7.05 25.24 -8.80
N GLY A 132 -8.29 25.00 -9.18
CA GLY A 132 -8.72 24.74 -10.56
C GLY A 132 -7.96 23.66 -11.33
N GLY A 133 -8.65 22.70 -11.84
CA GLY A 133 -8.17 21.62 -12.69
C GLY A 133 -8.94 20.34 -12.38
N GLY A 134 -9.28 19.59 -13.41
CA GLY A 134 -10.00 18.34 -13.31
C GLY A 134 -9.26 17.29 -12.47
N ILE A 135 -10.00 16.32 -12.01
CA ILE A 135 -9.49 15.07 -11.45
C ILE A 135 -9.34 14.12 -12.63
N ASP A 136 -8.16 13.56 -12.78
CA ASP A 136 -7.91 12.49 -13.76
C ASP A 136 -7.89 11.16 -13.05
N TYR A 137 -8.35 10.11 -13.73
CA TYR A 137 -8.37 8.76 -13.20
C TYR A 137 -7.58 7.82 -14.08
N GLU A 138 -6.90 6.87 -13.44
CA GLU A 138 -6.30 5.70 -14.08
C GLU A 138 -6.88 4.45 -13.41
N LEU A 139 -7.26 3.46 -14.24
CA LEU A 139 -7.78 2.18 -13.78
C LEU A 139 -7.09 1.05 -14.54
N TYR A 140 -6.52 0.10 -13.81
CA TYR A 140 -5.81 -1.05 -14.38
C TYR A 140 -6.39 -2.36 -13.86
N ASP A 141 -6.39 -3.39 -14.70
CA ASP A 141 -6.91 -4.74 -14.41
C ASP A 141 -5.77 -5.77 -14.45
N TYR A 142 -5.24 -6.14 -13.32
CA TYR A 142 -4.11 -7.07 -13.22
C TYR A 142 -4.40 -8.50 -13.68
N GLN A 143 -5.66 -8.87 -13.83
CA GLN A 143 -6.01 -10.16 -14.41
C GLN A 143 -5.68 -10.22 -15.91
N ASN A 144 -5.83 -9.12 -16.62
CA ASN A 144 -5.68 -9.03 -18.05
C ASN A 144 -4.47 -8.20 -18.48
N ASP A 145 -4.04 -7.25 -17.65
CA ASP A 145 -2.92 -6.34 -17.91
C ASP A 145 -2.04 -6.17 -16.66
N PRO A 146 -1.20 -7.17 -16.33
CA PRO A 146 -0.32 -7.10 -15.16
C PRO A 146 0.77 -6.04 -15.24
N LEU A 147 0.98 -5.43 -16.44
CA LEU A 147 1.98 -4.40 -16.67
C LEU A 147 1.40 -2.98 -16.78
N GLU A 148 0.11 -2.81 -16.48
CA GLU A 148 -0.55 -1.49 -16.42
C GLU A 148 -0.38 -0.65 -17.71
N LYS A 149 -0.55 -1.29 -18.86
CA LYS A 149 -0.37 -0.64 -20.18
C LYS A 149 -1.61 0.07 -20.67
N GLU A 150 -2.80 -0.38 -20.23
CA GLU A 150 -4.07 0.12 -20.71
C GLU A 150 -4.87 0.75 -19.58
N ASN A 151 -5.10 2.06 -19.67
CA ASN A 151 -6.02 2.77 -18.77
C ASN A 151 -7.47 2.44 -19.13
N LEU A 152 -8.20 1.82 -18.20
CA LEU A 152 -9.59 1.40 -18.35
C LEU A 152 -10.61 2.36 -17.73
N ALA A 153 -10.20 3.54 -17.25
CA ALA A 153 -11.07 4.46 -16.51
C ALA A 153 -12.34 4.83 -17.30
N ASP A 154 -12.21 5.09 -18.59
CA ASP A 154 -13.34 5.41 -19.48
C ASP A 154 -14.08 4.15 -19.99
N LYS A 155 -13.45 2.98 -19.92
CA LYS A 155 -14.00 1.72 -20.44
C LYS A 155 -14.76 0.89 -19.40
N ARG A 156 -14.53 1.16 -18.12
CA ARG A 156 -15.10 0.42 -16.99
C ARG A 156 -15.66 1.35 -15.92
N PRO A 157 -16.69 2.15 -16.26
CA PRO A 157 -17.24 3.15 -15.33
C PRO A 157 -17.85 2.53 -14.07
N GLU A 158 -18.36 1.31 -14.13
CA GLU A 158 -18.88 0.58 -12.97
C GLU A 158 -17.79 0.27 -11.94
N VAL A 159 -16.65 -0.28 -12.40
CA VAL A 159 -15.48 -0.58 -11.53
C VAL A 159 -14.87 0.71 -11.00
N LEU A 160 -14.76 1.73 -11.85
CA LEU A 160 -14.28 3.05 -11.45
C LEU A 160 -15.12 3.61 -10.31
N SER A 161 -16.44 3.54 -10.42
CA SER A 161 -17.38 4.03 -9.40
C SER A 161 -17.23 3.28 -8.07
N GLU A 162 -17.11 1.96 -8.10
CA GLU A 162 -16.90 1.12 -6.91
C GLU A 162 -15.62 1.51 -6.19
N LEU A 163 -14.50 1.59 -6.90
CA LEU A 163 -13.20 1.91 -6.30
C LEU A 163 -13.10 3.36 -5.82
N LYS A 164 -13.79 4.29 -6.47
CA LYS A 164 -13.94 5.68 -5.99
C LYS A 164 -14.69 5.73 -4.66
N ALA A 165 -15.71 4.90 -4.46
CA ALA A 165 -16.41 4.81 -3.19
C ALA A 165 -15.48 4.35 -2.06
N ILE A 166 -14.60 3.36 -2.33
CA ILE A 166 -13.56 2.95 -1.38
C ILE A 166 -12.59 4.10 -1.11
N LEU A 167 -12.09 4.77 -2.14
CA LEU A 167 -11.14 5.88 -2.02
C LEU A 167 -11.73 7.07 -1.23
N ALA A 168 -13.02 7.31 -1.31
CA ALA A 168 -13.72 8.37 -0.58
C ALA A 168 -13.74 8.15 0.94
N SER A 169 -13.50 6.92 1.43
CA SER A 169 -13.36 6.63 2.87
C SER A 169 -12.03 7.11 3.45
N TYR A 170 -11.05 7.43 2.61
CA TYR A 170 -9.76 7.95 3.01
C TYR A 170 -9.76 9.49 3.06
N PRO A 171 -8.92 10.09 3.91
CA PRO A 171 -8.84 11.54 4.02
C PRO A 171 -8.60 12.21 2.67
N ALA A 172 -9.33 13.31 2.41
CA ALA A 172 -9.07 14.15 1.27
C ALA A 172 -7.66 14.78 1.34
N PRO A 173 -7.05 15.13 0.21
CA PRO A 173 -5.77 15.81 0.19
C PRO A 173 -5.81 17.09 1.01
N VAL A 174 -4.91 17.23 1.98
CA VAL A 174 -4.78 18.46 2.76
C VAL A 174 -3.97 19.45 1.95
N THR A 175 -4.58 20.57 1.56
CA THR A 175 -3.88 21.69 0.95
C THR A 175 -3.14 22.47 2.04
N ARG A 176 -1.80 22.57 1.93
CA ARG A 176 -1.05 23.50 2.78
C ARG A 176 -1.48 24.94 2.45
N SER A 177 -2.17 25.59 3.35
CA SER A 177 -2.36 27.05 3.25
C SER A 177 -0.97 27.70 3.19
N LYS A 178 -0.72 28.55 2.17
CA LYS A 178 0.50 29.37 2.14
C LYS A 178 0.51 30.18 3.44
N LYS A 179 1.41 29.87 4.39
CA LYS A 179 1.70 30.80 5.46
C LYS A 179 2.05 32.12 4.80
N LYS A 180 1.22 33.15 4.99
CA LYS A 180 1.59 34.52 4.62
C LYS A 180 2.91 34.79 5.34
N LYS A 181 3.99 34.98 4.58
CA LYS A 181 5.22 35.56 5.12
C LYS A 181 4.83 36.94 5.67
N LYS A 182 4.90 37.09 6.98
CA LYS A 182 4.93 38.41 7.63
C LYS A 182 6.31 38.99 7.41
#